data_6d73849ca23092ec515d02f24d47744c
#
_entry.id   6d73849ca23092ec515d02f24d47744c
#
_cell.length_a   1.000
_cell.length_b   1.000
_cell.length_c   1.000
_cell.angle_alpha   90.00
_cell.angle_beta   90.00
_cell.angle_gamma   90.00
#
_symmetry.space_group_name_H-M   'P 1'
#
loop_
_entity.id
_entity.type
_entity.pdbx_description
1 polymer ?
#
loop_
_entity_poly.entity_id
_entity_poly.type
_entity_poly.pdbx_seq_one_letter_code
_entity_poly.pdbx_strand_id
1 'polypeptide(L)'
;MQSVTYRRRDYLFAVRRKVVDDQLGWTICMRSPRTHEWLPVLGERPFAGHAEAEARLVRLAKDNKWEVAYAYGIDFASPENK
;
A
#
# COMPACT_ATOMS: atom_id res chain seq x y z
N MET A 1 8.18 -3.73 11.67
CA MET A 1 7.14 -4.08 10.70
C MET A 1 7.57 -3.62 9.33
N GLN A 2 7.29 -4.40 8.32
CA GLN A 2 7.71 -4.08 6.96
C GLN A 2 6.53 -3.64 6.11
N SER A 3 6.77 -2.62 5.29
CA SER A 3 5.76 -2.14 4.36
C SER A 3 6.29 -2.34 2.93
N VAL A 4 5.45 -2.90 2.08
CA VAL A 4 5.84 -3.22 0.72
C VAL A 4 4.97 -2.44 -0.25
N THR A 5 5.62 -1.85 -1.27
CA THR A 5 4.92 -1.19 -2.35
C THR A 5 5.04 -2.07 -3.58
N TYR A 6 3.90 -2.38 -4.17
CA TYR A 6 3.83 -3.18 -5.38
C TYR A 6 3.60 -2.30 -6.59
N ARG A 7 3.89 -2.86 -7.74
CA ARG A 7 3.75 -2.14 -8.99
C ARG A 7 3.08 -3.01 -10.04
N ARG A 8 2.19 -2.39 -10.80
CA ARG A 8 1.65 -2.98 -12.01
C ARG A 8 1.72 -1.91 -13.07
N ARG A 9 2.59 -2.10 -14.07
CA ARG A 9 2.86 -1.07 -15.08
C ARG A 9 3.34 0.20 -14.37
N ASP A 10 2.65 1.32 -14.55
CA ASP A 10 3.03 2.60 -13.94
C ASP A 10 2.27 2.89 -12.65
N TYR A 11 1.44 1.95 -12.20
CA TYR A 11 0.64 2.14 -11.00
C TYR A 11 1.32 1.50 -9.81
N LEU A 12 1.29 2.21 -8.69
CA LEU A 12 1.85 1.72 -7.44
C LEU A 12 0.71 1.39 -6.47
N PHE A 13 0.92 0.38 -5.65
CA PHE A 13 -0.05 -0.05 -4.66
C PHE A 13 0.64 -0.23 -3.32
N ALA A 14 0.06 0.37 -2.29
CA ALA A 14 0.63 0.30 -0.95
C ALA A 14 -0.46 0.55 0.07
N VAL A 15 -0.18 0.17 1.32
CA VAL A 15 -1.07 0.48 2.43
C VAL A 15 -0.75 1.89 2.91
N ARG A 16 -1.79 2.69 3.07
CA ARG A 16 -1.67 4.06 3.58
C ARG A 16 -2.78 4.31 4.58
N ARG A 17 -2.54 5.24 5.47
CA ARG A 17 -3.54 5.61 6.45
C ARG A 17 -4.47 6.63 5.83
N LYS A 18 -5.75 6.27 5.71
CA LYS A 18 -6.74 7.10 5.02
C LYS A 18 -8.07 7.05 5.74
N VAL A 19 -8.89 8.07 5.49
CA VAL A 19 -10.27 8.09 5.92
C VAL A 19 -11.13 7.70 4.72
N VAL A 20 -11.93 6.65 4.89
CA VAL A 20 -12.86 6.18 3.85
C VAL A 20 -14.21 6.01 4.51
N ASP A 21 -15.23 6.71 4.02
CA ASP A 21 -16.58 6.65 4.58
C ASP A 21 -16.58 6.94 6.08
N ASP A 22 -15.87 8.00 6.47
CA ASP A 22 -15.74 8.44 7.86
C ASP A 22 -15.00 7.46 8.76
N GLN A 23 -14.31 6.49 8.20
CA GLN A 23 -13.49 5.56 8.96
C GLN A 23 -12.03 5.79 8.66
N LEU A 24 -11.26 6.06 9.72
CA LEU A 24 -9.82 6.16 9.60
C LEU A 24 -9.22 4.77 9.78
N GLY A 25 -8.34 4.38 8.90
CA GLY A 25 -7.70 3.09 9.02
C GLY A 25 -6.59 2.91 8.00
N TRP A 26 -6.04 1.71 8.00
CA TRP A 26 -5.00 1.32 7.06
C TRP A 26 -5.68 0.79 5.81
N THR A 27 -5.48 1.48 4.71
CA THR A 27 -6.25 1.24 3.49
C THR A 27 -5.31 0.92 2.33
N ILE A 28 -5.72 -0.02 1.51
CA ILE A 28 -4.98 -0.33 0.30
C ILE A 28 -5.23 0.79 -0.70
N CYS A 29 -4.16 1.43 -1.12
CA CYS A 29 -4.22 2.60 -1.98
C CYS A 29 -3.42 2.40 -3.25
N MET A 30 -3.77 3.18 -4.24
CA MET A 30 -3.13 3.17 -5.54
C MET A 30 -2.66 4.58 -5.86
N ARG A 31 -1.51 4.68 -6.51
CA ARG A 31 -1.02 5.95 -7.03
C ARG A 31 -0.79 5.80 -8.52
N SER A 32 -1.43 6.66 -9.30
CA SER A 32 -1.25 6.65 -10.74
C SER A 32 -0.03 7.49 -11.13
N PRO A 33 0.52 7.28 -12.33
CA PRO A 33 1.67 8.07 -12.78
C PRO A 33 1.34 9.54 -13.02
N ARG A 34 0.05 9.88 -13.06
CA ARG A 34 -0.37 11.25 -13.35
C ARG A 34 -0.54 12.10 -12.10
N THR A 35 -0.56 11.48 -10.95
CA THR A 35 -0.78 12.19 -9.70
C THR A 35 0.15 11.63 -8.65
N HIS A 36 0.44 12.44 -7.64
CA HIS A 36 1.26 12.00 -6.52
C HIS A 36 0.42 11.59 -5.33
N GLU A 37 -0.89 11.56 -5.50
CA GLU A 37 -1.78 11.22 -4.43
C GLU A 37 -2.02 9.72 -4.36
N TRP A 38 -2.09 9.22 -3.14
CA TRP A 38 -2.50 7.85 -2.88
C TRP A 38 -3.98 7.83 -2.65
N LEU A 39 -4.72 7.14 -3.51
CA LEU A 39 -6.17 7.06 -3.43
C LEU A 39 -6.59 5.65 -3.07
N PRO A 40 -7.62 5.49 -2.23
CA PRO A 40 -8.10 4.15 -1.88
C PRO A 40 -8.51 3.36 -3.12
N VAL A 41 -8.15 2.10 -3.14
CA VAL A 41 -8.57 1.21 -4.21
C VAL A 41 -10.06 0.93 -4.04
N LEU A 42 -10.80 1.02 -5.13
CA LEU A 42 -12.23 0.83 -5.10
C LEU A 42 -12.59 -0.56 -4.57
N GLY A 43 -13.50 -0.60 -3.62
CA GLY A 43 -13.94 -1.86 -3.03
C GLY A 43 -13.14 -2.30 -1.81
N GLU A 44 -12.03 -1.64 -1.53
CA GLU A 44 -11.23 -1.98 -0.35
C GLU A 44 -11.63 -1.10 0.81
N ARG A 45 -11.67 -1.70 2.01
CA ARG A 45 -12.06 -0.99 3.22
C ARG A 45 -10.86 -0.78 4.12
N PRO A 46 -10.91 0.25 4.99
CA PRO A 46 -9.85 0.43 5.97
C PRO A 46 -9.79 -0.73 6.96
N PHE A 47 -8.56 -1.07 7.33
CA PHE A 47 -8.31 -2.07 8.39
C PHE A 47 -7.88 -1.35 9.65
N ALA A 48 -8.24 -1.89 10.79
CA ALA A 48 -7.80 -1.33 12.06
C ALA A 48 -6.31 -1.54 12.27
N GLY A 49 -5.78 -2.65 11.81
CA GLY A 49 -4.39 -2.99 11.99
C GLY A 49 -3.58 -2.88 10.70
N HIS A 50 -2.36 -2.36 10.83
CA HIS A 50 -1.46 -2.25 9.69
C HIS A 50 -1.11 -3.62 9.13
N ALA A 51 -0.85 -4.60 10.01
CA ALA A 51 -0.47 -5.93 9.58
C ALA A 51 -1.57 -6.61 8.77
N GLU A 52 -2.82 -6.40 9.16
CA GLU A 52 -3.95 -6.96 8.43
C GLU A 52 -4.04 -6.39 7.03
N ALA A 53 -3.84 -5.09 6.91
CA ALA A 53 -3.89 -4.43 5.62
C ALA A 53 -2.74 -4.88 4.73
N GLU A 54 -1.54 -5.04 5.30
CA GLU A 54 -0.39 -5.53 4.54
C GLU A 54 -0.63 -6.96 4.05
N ALA A 55 -1.23 -7.80 4.88
CA ALA A 55 -1.53 -9.17 4.48
C ALA A 55 -2.52 -9.19 3.31
N ARG A 56 -3.51 -8.32 3.36
CA ARG A 56 -4.47 -8.20 2.25
C ARG A 56 -3.78 -7.73 0.98
N LEU A 57 -2.88 -6.77 1.11
CA LEU A 57 -2.15 -6.24 -0.04
C LEU A 57 -1.28 -7.33 -0.69
N VAL A 58 -0.60 -8.12 0.13
CA VAL A 58 0.20 -9.24 -0.36
C VAL A 58 -0.66 -10.21 -1.16
N ARG A 59 -1.85 -10.49 -0.66
CA ARG A 59 -2.76 -11.40 -1.33
C ARG A 59 -3.21 -10.85 -2.68
N LEU A 60 -3.57 -9.58 -2.70
CA LEU A 60 -3.95 -8.93 -3.95
C LEU A 60 -2.81 -8.94 -4.95
N ALA A 61 -1.60 -8.68 -4.49
CA ALA A 61 -0.44 -8.68 -5.36
C ALA A 61 -0.20 -10.06 -5.95
N LYS A 62 -0.35 -11.10 -5.15
CA LYS A 62 -0.18 -12.45 -5.60
C LYS A 62 -1.25 -12.84 -6.62
N ASP A 63 -2.50 -12.52 -6.32
CA ASP A 63 -3.62 -12.86 -7.18
C ASP A 63 -3.56 -12.12 -8.52
N ASN A 64 -3.04 -10.90 -8.51
CA ASN A 64 -2.97 -10.07 -9.69
C ASN A 64 -1.58 -10.02 -10.32
N LYS A 65 -0.64 -10.76 -9.76
CA LYS A 65 0.74 -10.85 -10.27
C LYS A 65 1.44 -9.50 -10.33
N TRP A 66 1.23 -8.69 -9.29
CA TRP A 66 1.93 -7.41 -9.17
C TRP A 66 3.39 -7.67 -8.78
N GLU A 67 4.28 -6.81 -9.22
CA GLU A 67 5.69 -6.89 -8.89
C GLU A 67 5.99 -6.05 -7.67
N VAL A 68 7.00 -6.45 -6.92
CA VAL A 68 7.48 -5.63 -5.81
C VAL A 68 8.26 -4.46 -6.40
N ALA A 69 7.83 -3.25 -6.08
CA ALA A 69 8.55 -2.06 -6.48
C ALA A 69 9.65 -1.74 -5.46
N TYR A 70 9.28 -1.73 -4.19
CA TYR A 70 10.25 -1.55 -3.11
C TYR A 70 9.59 -1.91 -1.79
N ALA A 71 10.43 -2.12 -0.77
CA ALA A 71 9.98 -2.48 0.56
C ALA A 71 10.79 -1.73 1.60
N TYR A 72 10.12 -1.34 2.68
CA TYR A 72 10.76 -0.67 3.81
C TYR A 72 10.41 -1.36 5.11
N GLY A 73 11.33 -1.27 6.08
CA GLY A 73 10.95 -1.51 7.45
C GLY A 73 10.36 -0.24 8.04
N ILE A 74 9.49 -0.39 9.00
CA ILE A 74 8.87 0.75 9.67
C ILE A 74 9.95 1.59 10.40
N ASP A 75 10.88 0.91 10.98
CA ASP A 75 12.00 1.55 11.67
C ASP A 75 13.12 1.95 10.72
N PHE A 76 12.89 1.77 9.47
CA PHE A 76 13.89 1.98 8.45
C PHE A 76 14.00 3.45 8.16
N ALA A 77 15.16 3.95 8.34
CA ALA A 77 15.38 5.35 8.04
C ALA A 77 15.72 5.54 6.62
N SER A 78 15.74 4.88 5.90
CA SER A 78 15.95 5.04 4.58
C SER A 78 17.11 4.51 3.92
N PRO A 79 17.34 4.30 3.61
CA PRO A 79 18.19 3.83 3.28
C PRO A 79 18.97 4.05 2.43
N GLU A 80 18.62 4.32 2.55
CA GLU A 80 19.07 4.49 2.02
C GLU A 80 19.88 4.68 2.11
N ASN A 81 20.01 4.73 2.67
CA ASN A 81 20.76 4.82 2.95
C ASN A 81 21.57 4.45 2.76
N LYS A 82 21.69 4.26 2.61
CA LYS A 82 22.49 3.91 2.44
C LYS A 82 22.96 3.94 2.11
#